data_0e77ace5395f1bae2e88c639ecf5b154
#
_entry.id   0e77ace5395f1bae2e88c639ecf5b154
#
_cell.length_a   1.000
_cell.length_b   1.000
_cell.length_c   1.000
_cell.angle_alpha   90.00
_cell.angle_beta   90.00
_cell.angle_gamma   90.00
#
_symmetry.space_group_name_H-M   'P 1'
#
loop_
_entity.id
_entity.type
_entity.pdbx_description
1 polymer ?
#
loop_
_entity_poly.entity_id
_entity_poly.type
_entity_poly.pdbx_seq_one_letter_code
_entity_poly.pdbx_strand_id
1 'polypeptide(L)'
;MSLMAASLLGGCASDNLKISPVNPDASQEARQLLEFLYSIRGRYTLAGQHNFISDPGRYDSVVFAMTGKHPVVWGSDFSFNAQGDNVRDYHHCGPMNLTSPWGECLPNNKSTEELRQGLVEEIKARHAEGRIITLMWHCCFPAECNDCNGSSIWTWKNRPPQLVWEELTTEGTRLNLQWKAQMNTVIPYLRQLRDARIPILWRPYHEMNGVWFWWCAKPGENRSE
;
A
#
# COMPACT_ATOMS: atom_id res chain seq x y z
N MET A 1 48.44 37.09 28.72
CA MET A 1 48.34 35.96 27.79
C MET A 1 46.87 35.54 27.74
N SER A 2 46.17 35.96 26.70
CA SER A 2 44.75 35.75 26.54
C SER A 2 44.52 34.68 25.47
N LEU A 3 44.00 33.52 25.85
CA LEU A 3 43.64 32.47 24.90
C LEU A 3 42.26 32.77 24.31
N MET A 4 42.25 33.09 23.02
CA MET A 4 41.02 33.10 22.23
C MET A 4 40.64 31.65 21.90
N ALA A 5 39.49 31.22 22.41
CA ALA A 5 38.82 29.96 21.96
C ALA A 5 38.04 30.25 20.70
N ALA A 6 38.48 29.72 19.57
CA ALA A 6 37.74 29.75 18.31
C ALA A 6 36.67 28.68 18.34
N SER A 7 35.42 29.09 18.44
CA SER A 7 34.26 28.21 18.26
C SER A 7 34.09 27.89 16.78
N LEU A 8 34.45 26.69 16.38
CA LEU A 8 34.10 26.12 15.09
C LEU A 8 32.59 25.70 15.14
N LEU A 9 31.71 26.61 14.80
CA LEU A 9 30.36 26.29 14.43
C LEU A 9 30.41 25.69 13.03
N GLY A 10 30.54 24.36 12.97
CA GLY A 10 30.28 23.60 11.77
C GLY A 10 28.79 23.67 11.46
N GLY A 11 28.40 24.64 10.64
CA GLY A 11 27.10 24.67 10.05
C GLY A 11 26.94 23.46 9.13
N CYS A 12 26.15 22.49 9.54
CA CYS A 12 25.60 21.52 8.57
C CYS A 12 24.87 22.34 7.52
N ALA A 13 25.43 22.41 6.32
CA ALA A 13 24.74 22.91 5.17
C ALA A 13 23.47 22.06 5.03
N SER A 14 22.32 22.67 5.25
CA SER A 14 21.06 22.08 4.87
C SER A 14 21.10 22.02 3.33
N ASP A 15 21.40 20.82 2.80
CA ASP A 15 21.16 20.55 1.41
C ASP A 15 19.70 20.92 1.15
N ASN A 16 19.47 22.00 0.44
CA ASN A 16 18.18 22.39 -0.10
C ASN A 16 17.83 21.39 -1.19
N LEU A 17 17.60 20.14 -0.79
CA LEU A 17 17.00 19.12 -1.66
C LEU A 17 15.67 19.68 -2.12
N LYS A 18 15.59 20.02 -3.39
CA LYS A 18 14.33 20.44 -4.01
C LYS A 18 13.39 19.23 -3.96
N ILE A 19 12.55 19.18 -2.93
CA ILE A 19 11.59 18.12 -2.72
C ILE A 19 10.51 18.28 -3.81
N SER A 20 10.55 17.38 -4.78
CA SER A 20 9.58 17.36 -5.86
C SER A 20 8.98 15.96 -5.96
N PRO A 21 7.66 15.82 -5.95
CA PRO A 21 7.03 14.53 -6.17
C PRO A 21 7.31 14.03 -7.59
N VAL A 22 7.38 12.71 -7.76
CA VAL A 22 7.55 12.07 -9.08
C VAL A 22 6.39 12.43 -10.00
N ASN A 23 5.17 12.50 -9.46
CA ASN A 23 4.02 12.98 -10.21
C ASN A 23 4.04 14.53 -10.27
N PRO A 24 4.23 15.13 -11.45
CA PRO A 24 4.24 16.60 -11.58
C PRO A 24 2.88 17.22 -11.24
N ASP A 25 1.79 16.47 -11.40
CA ASP A 25 0.41 16.89 -11.13
C ASP A 25 -0.07 16.50 -9.73
N ALA A 26 0.86 16.18 -8.82
CA ALA A 26 0.51 15.88 -7.43
C ALA A 26 -0.25 17.04 -6.78
N SER A 27 -1.31 16.71 -6.03
CA SER A 27 -2.11 17.70 -5.31
C SER A 27 -1.27 18.46 -4.28
N GLN A 28 -1.78 19.60 -3.82
CA GLN A 28 -1.13 20.38 -2.77
C GLN A 28 -0.97 19.55 -1.49
N GLU A 29 -1.98 18.78 -1.11
CA GLU A 29 -1.97 17.93 0.08
C GLU A 29 -0.89 16.83 -0.03
N ALA A 30 -0.74 16.22 -1.21
CA ALA A 30 0.32 15.24 -1.45
C ALA A 30 1.72 15.85 -1.35
N ARG A 31 1.90 17.09 -1.84
CA ARG A 31 3.17 17.83 -1.70
C ARG A 31 3.47 18.15 -0.24
N GLN A 32 2.47 18.62 0.50
CA GLN A 32 2.60 18.91 1.94
C GLN A 32 2.95 17.66 2.75
N LEU A 33 2.31 16.51 2.45
CA LEU A 33 2.68 15.24 3.08
C LEU A 33 4.13 14.86 2.78
N LEU A 34 4.57 15.00 1.54
CA LEU A 34 5.96 14.71 1.15
C LEU A 34 6.94 15.62 1.89
N GLU A 35 6.69 16.92 1.93
CA GLU A 35 7.49 17.92 2.66
C GLU A 35 7.56 17.58 4.15
N PHE A 36 6.43 17.23 4.76
CA PHE A 36 6.39 16.79 6.15
C PHE A 36 7.29 15.57 6.40
N LEU A 37 7.19 14.53 5.56
CA LEU A 37 8.01 13.32 5.70
C LEU A 37 9.51 13.63 5.58
N TYR A 38 9.89 14.52 4.68
CA TYR A 38 11.27 14.96 4.58
C TYR A 38 11.74 15.79 5.79
N SER A 39 10.86 16.62 6.35
CA SER A 39 11.17 17.47 7.49
C SER A 39 11.50 16.69 8.76
N ILE A 40 10.91 15.51 8.92
CA ILE A 40 11.13 14.63 10.08
C ILE A 40 12.25 13.59 9.86
N ARG A 41 12.77 13.47 8.64
CA ARG A 41 13.77 12.48 8.26
C ARG A 41 15.00 12.56 9.18
N GLY A 42 15.41 11.41 9.72
CA GLY A 42 16.54 11.29 10.62
C GLY A 42 16.32 11.84 12.03
N ARG A 43 15.12 12.33 12.33
CA ARG A 43 14.74 12.86 13.67
C ARG A 43 13.67 12.03 14.36
N TYR A 44 12.68 11.56 13.59
CA TYR A 44 11.53 10.85 14.13
C TYR A 44 11.21 9.62 13.31
N THR A 45 10.62 8.64 13.97
CA THR A 45 10.01 7.46 13.36
C THR A 45 8.51 7.51 13.62
N LEU A 46 7.71 7.37 12.56
CA LEU A 46 6.27 7.32 12.66
C LEU A 46 5.82 5.88 12.93
N ALA A 47 5.04 5.68 13.99
CA ALA A 47 4.39 4.39 14.23
C ALA A 47 3.21 4.20 13.28
N GLY A 48 3.05 3.00 12.76
CA GLY A 48 1.96 2.65 11.85
C GLY A 48 1.33 1.31 12.18
N GLN A 49 0.06 1.15 11.82
CA GLN A 49 -0.67 -0.10 11.90
C GLN A 49 -1.39 -0.39 10.59
N HIS A 50 -1.20 -1.60 10.08
CA HIS A 50 -1.97 -2.13 8.96
C HIS A 50 -3.25 -2.78 9.47
N ASN A 51 -4.37 -2.52 8.78
CA ASN A 51 -5.70 -3.03 9.11
C ASN A 51 -6.28 -3.77 7.91
N PHE A 52 -7.20 -4.68 8.15
CA PHE A 52 -7.85 -5.44 7.09
C PHE A 52 -9.00 -4.65 6.45
N ILE A 53 -9.26 -4.92 5.17
CA ILE A 53 -10.38 -4.31 4.47
C ILE A 53 -11.73 -4.76 5.06
N SER A 54 -11.82 -5.99 5.54
CA SER A 54 -13.04 -6.56 6.13
C SER A 54 -13.35 -6.03 7.52
N ASP A 55 -12.33 -5.55 8.24
CA ASP A 55 -12.45 -4.95 9.57
C ASP A 55 -11.36 -3.87 9.74
N PRO A 56 -11.54 -2.71 9.13
CA PRO A 56 -10.50 -1.71 8.98
C PRO A 56 -10.12 -0.99 10.29
N GLY A 57 -10.90 -1.18 11.34
CA GLY A 57 -10.61 -0.60 12.67
C GLY A 57 -9.95 -1.55 13.66
N ARG A 58 -9.91 -2.86 13.38
CA ARG A 58 -9.60 -3.90 14.36
C ARG A 58 -8.24 -3.73 15.03
N TYR A 59 -7.18 -3.73 14.25
CA TYR A 59 -5.82 -3.70 14.83
C TYR A 59 -5.46 -2.34 15.39
N ASP A 60 -5.97 -1.29 14.82
CA ASP A 60 -5.85 0.05 15.38
C ASP A 60 -6.47 0.12 16.78
N SER A 61 -7.65 -0.47 16.96
CA SER A 61 -8.30 -0.57 18.28
C SER A 61 -7.51 -1.42 19.28
N VAL A 62 -6.88 -2.50 18.82
CA VAL A 62 -6.00 -3.33 19.67
C VAL A 62 -4.79 -2.52 20.14
N VAL A 63 -4.13 -1.80 19.23
CA VAL A 63 -2.99 -0.96 19.58
C VAL A 63 -3.42 0.13 20.57
N PHE A 64 -4.56 0.77 20.35
CA PHE A 64 -5.08 1.75 21.28
C PHE A 64 -5.38 1.15 22.68
N ALA A 65 -6.01 -0.01 22.73
CA ALA A 65 -6.30 -0.69 23.99
C ALA A 65 -5.01 -1.05 24.78
N MET A 66 -3.93 -1.37 24.08
CA MET A 66 -2.65 -1.73 24.70
C MET A 66 -1.82 -0.52 25.13
N THR A 67 -1.91 0.59 24.40
CA THR A 67 -0.96 1.71 24.53
C THR A 67 -1.61 3.04 24.97
N GLY A 68 -2.93 3.13 24.86
CA GLY A 68 -3.68 4.38 25.03
C GLY A 68 -3.47 5.37 23.90
N LYS A 69 -2.82 4.96 22.79
CA LYS A 69 -2.51 5.84 21.66
C LYS A 69 -2.81 5.14 20.35
N HIS A 70 -3.28 5.91 19.39
CA HIS A 70 -3.41 5.44 18.01
C HIS A 70 -2.10 5.66 17.24
N PRO A 71 -1.69 4.73 16.38
CA PRO A 71 -0.59 4.96 15.42
C PRO A 71 -0.90 6.12 14.49
N VAL A 72 0.09 6.94 14.18
CA VAL A 72 -0.09 8.09 13.29
C VAL A 72 -0.24 7.69 11.82
N VAL A 73 0.34 6.56 11.42
CA VAL A 73 0.17 6.00 10.08
C VAL A 73 -0.86 4.88 10.14
N TRP A 74 -1.96 5.08 9.46
CA TRP A 74 -3.01 4.08 9.31
C TRP A 74 -2.95 3.47 7.93
N GLY A 75 -2.88 2.14 7.85
CA GLY A 75 -2.75 1.40 6.61
C GLY A 75 -3.86 0.40 6.39
N SER A 76 -4.18 0.14 5.12
CA SER A 76 -5.02 -0.98 4.70
C SER A 76 -4.73 -1.36 3.25
N ASP A 77 -5.54 -2.26 2.72
CA ASP A 77 -5.37 -2.88 1.42
C ASP A 77 -6.69 -2.87 0.65
N PHE A 78 -6.63 -2.61 -0.65
CA PHE A 78 -7.80 -2.73 -1.52
C PHE A 78 -8.17 -4.19 -1.84
N SER A 79 -7.41 -5.16 -1.30
CA SER A 79 -7.60 -6.56 -1.61
C SER A 79 -7.41 -6.88 -3.09
N PHE A 80 -8.10 -7.88 -3.58
CA PHE A 80 -7.96 -8.38 -4.95
C PHE A 80 -8.77 -7.58 -5.96
N ASN A 81 -8.72 -8.02 -7.20
CA ASN A 81 -9.58 -7.51 -8.26
C ASN A 81 -11.05 -7.78 -7.92
N ALA A 82 -11.90 -6.77 -8.08
CA ALA A 82 -13.32 -6.87 -7.81
C ALA A 82 -14.03 -7.97 -8.59
N GLN A 83 -13.63 -8.24 -9.80
CA GLN A 83 -14.31 -9.14 -10.70
C GLN A 83 -14.09 -10.63 -10.36
N GLY A 84 -12.93 -10.96 -9.81
CA GLY A 84 -12.58 -12.31 -9.38
C GLY A 84 -12.37 -12.43 -7.89
N ASP A 85 -12.56 -11.36 -7.13
CA ASP A 85 -12.33 -11.35 -5.70
C ASP A 85 -13.32 -12.26 -5.00
N ASN A 86 -12.83 -13.41 -4.59
CA ASN A 86 -13.57 -14.24 -3.69
C ASN A 86 -13.30 -13.79 -2.26
N VAL A 87 -14.07 -12.82 -1.78
CA VAL A 87 -13.96 -12.30 -0.43
C VAL A 87 -14.16 -13.38 0.63
N ARG A 88 -14.78 -14.50 0.26
CA ARG A 88 -14.94 -15.65 1.14
C ARG A 88 -13.68 -16.48 1.28
N ASP A 89 -12.87 -16.57 0.21
CA ASP A 89 -11.68 -17.41 0.17
C ASP A 89 -10.40 -16.65 0.56
N TYR A 90 -10.43 -15.33 0.46
CA TYR A 90 -9.30 -14.52 0.88
C TYR A 90 -9.75 -13.31 1.70
N HIS A 91 -9.70 -13.50 2.98
CA HIS A 91 -9.62 -12.38 3.91
C HIS A 91 -8.14 -12.11 4.14
N HIS A 92 -7.77 -10.87 4.31
CA HIS A 92 -6.40 -10.48 4.70
C HIS A 92 -5.89 -11.08 6.01
N CYS A 93 -6.61 -12.03 6.52
CA CYS A 93 -6.24 -12.85 7.68
C CYS A 93 -5.51 -14.13 7.30
N GLY A 94 -5.13 -14.28 6.04
CA GLY A 94 -4.60 -15.52 5.48
C GLY A 94 -5.68 -16.41 4.89
N PRO A 95 -5.33 -17.57 4.31
CA PRO A 95 -6.27 -18.50 3.76
C PRO A 95 -7.36 -18.82 4.78
N MET A 96 -8.61 -18.75 4.36
CA MET A 96 -9.74 -19.18 5.19
C MET A 96 -9.47 -20.60 5.68
N ASN A 97 -9.78 -20.86 6.93
CA ASN A 97 -9.54 -22.10 7.67
C ASN A 97 -8.17 -22.23 8.37
N LEU A 98 -7.28 -21.29 8.27
CA LEU A 98 -6.21 -21.23 9.24
C LEU A 98 -6.67 -20.36 10.40
N THR A 99 -6.82 -20.95 11.58
CA THR A 99 -6.82 -20.22 12.84
C THR A 99 -5.52 -19.41 12.86
N SER A 100 -5.61 -18.19 12.41
CA SER A 100 -4.48 -17.27 12.50
C SER A 100 -4.17 -17.11 13.98
N PRO A 101 -2.91 -17.16 14.41
CA PRO A 101 -2.55 -16.78 15.77
C PRO A 101 -2.99 -15.35 16.12
N TRP A 102 -3.45 -14.60 15.13
CA TRP A 102 -3.94 -13.22 15.24
C TRP A 102 -5.47 -13.12 15.35
N GLY A 103 -6.18 -14.24 15.47
CA GLY A 103 -7.62 -14.32 15.61
C GLY A 103 -8.35 -14.69 14.34
N GLU A 104 -9.59 -15.10 14.49
CA GLU A 104 -10.46 -15.51 13.37
C GLU A 104 -10.86 -14.32 12.52
N CYS A 105 -10.73 -14.43 11.22
CA CYS A 105 -11.42 -13.57 10.29
C CYS A 105 -12.90 -13.92 10.32
N LEU A 106 -13.72 -12.96 10.71
CA LEU A 106 -15.16 -13.15 10.67
C LEU A 106 -15.61 -13.22 9.20
N PRO A 107 -16.44 -14.20 8.84
CA PRO A 107 -17.09 -14.22 7.55
C PRO A 107 -17.84 -12.90 7.36
N ASN A 108 -17.59 -12.25 6.24
CA ASN A 108 -18.35 -11.06 5.93
C ASN A 108 -19.14 -11.34 4.64
N ASN A 109 -20.40 -10.95 4.63
CA ASN A 109 -21.30 -11.18 3.50
C ASN A 109 -21.33 -9.99 2.53
N LYS A 110 -20.38 -9.07 2.66
CA LYS A 110 -20.29 -7.88 1.82
C LYS A 110 -19.66 -8.23 0.48
N SER A 111 -20.09 -7.56 -0.56
CA SER A 111 -19.41 -7.58 -1.86
C SER A 111 -18.06 -6.84 -1.80
N THR A 112 -17.22 -7.06 -2.79
CA THR A 112 -15.95 -6.35 -2.91
C THR A 112 -16.16 -4.84 -3.02
N GLU A 113 -17.19 -4.41 -3.72
CA GLU A 113 -17.58 -3.01 -3.87
C GLU A 113 -17.98 -2.40 -2.52
N GLU A 114 -18.80 -3.11 -1.75
CA GLU A 114 -19.20 -2.68 -0.41
C GLU A 114 -17.99 -2.58 0.56
N LEU A 115 -17.07 -3.52 0.47
CA LEU A 115 -15.85 -3.50 1.27
C LEU A 115 -14.94 -2.32 0.91
N ARG A 116 -14.74 -2.09 -0.39
CA ARG A 116 -13.92 -0.99 -0.88
C ARG A 116 -14.55 0.38 -0.58
N GLN A 117 -15.87 0.49 -0.70
CA GLN A 117 -16.56 1.71 -0.31
C GLN A 117 -16.49 1.94 1.20
N GLY A 118 -16.67 0.90 2.01
CA GLY A 118 -16.47 0.97 3.47
C GLY A 118 -15.05 1.38 3.84
N LEU A 119 -14.05 0.89 3.10
CA LEU A 119 -12.65 1.30 3.29
C LEU A 119 -12.45 2.80 2.98
N VAL A 120 -13.07 3.32 1.92
CA VAL A 120 -13.00 4.76 1.60
C VAL A 120 -13.58 5.61 2.72
N GLU A 121 -14.73 5.20 3.29
CA GLU A 121 -15.33 5.95 4.40
C GLU A 121 -14.47 5.88 5.68
N GLU A 122 -13.89 4.73 5.96
CA GLU A 122 -12.94 4.58 7.08
C GLU A 122 -11.70 5.46 6.88
N ILE A 123 -11.13 5.50 5.68
CA ILE A 123 -9.98 6.36 5.35
C ILE A 123 -10.33 7.83 5.60
N LYS A 124 -11.50 8.28 5.18
CA LYS A 124 -11.95 9.66 5.42
C LYS A 124 -12.02 9.98 6.91
N ALA A 125 -12.56 9.05 7.72
CA ALA A 125 -12.63 9.20 9.17
C ALA A 125 -11.23 9.26 9.79
N ARG A 126 -10.32 8.36 9.43
CA ARG A 126 -8.94 8.34 9.95
C ARG A 126 -8.15 9.56 9.53
N HIS A 127 -8.32 10.02 8.29
CA HIS A 127 -7.67 11.24 7.83
C HIS A 127 -8.18 12.48 8.60
N ALA A 128 -9.48 12.56 8.88
CA ALA A 128 -10.06 13.64 9.69
C ALA A 128 -9.51 13.67 11.13
N GLU A 129 -9.05 12.53 11.65
CA GLU A 129 -8.31 12.44 12.92
C GLU A 129 -6.84 12.90 12.81
N GLY A 130 -6.39 13.31 11.65
CA GLY A 130 -5.00 13.75 11.39
C GLY A 130 -4.02 12.62 11.09
N ARG A 131 -4.49 11.43 10.73
CA ARG A 131 -3.62 10.31 10.41
C ARG A 131 -3.11 10.37 8.98
N ILE A 132 -1.91 9.84 8.78
CA ILE A 132 -1.32 9.62 7.47
C ILE A 132 -1.84 8.28 6.94
N ILE A 133 -2.33 8.30 5.71
CA ILE A 133 -2.93 7.14 5.07
C ILE A 133 -1.91 6.44 4.17
N THR A 134 -1.74 5.13 4.37
CA THR A 134 -0.98 4.27 3.45
C THR A 134 -1.87 3.13 2.95
N LEU A 135 -1.85 2.91 1.65
CA LEU A 135 -2.66 1.88 1.01
C LEU A 135 -1.79 1.00 0.14
N MET A 136 -2.05 -0.29 0.18
CA MET A 136 -1.49 -1.26 -0.73
C MET A 136 -2.59 -2.02 -1.48
N TRP A 137 -2.21 -2.87 -2.40
CA TRP A 137 -3.12 -3.69 -3.15
C TRP A 137 -2.46 -5.00 -3.54
N HIS A 138 -3.03 -6.09 -3.08
CA HIS A 138 -2.72 -7.42 -3.56
C HIS A 138 -3.50 -7.65 -4.85
N CYS A 139 -2.85 -7.44 -5.98
CA CYS A 139 -3.47 -7.69 -7.27
C CYS A 139 -3.18 -9.11 -7.76
N CYS A 140 -4.17 -9.74 -8.38
CA CYS A 140 -4.01 -11.02 -9.02
C CYS A 140 -3.14 -10.91 -10.27
N PHE A 141 -2.55 -12.03 -10.66
CA PHE A 141 -1.89 -12.09 -11.97
C PHE A 141 -2.91 -11.78 -13.08
N PRO A 142 -2.63 -10.87 -13.99
CA PRO A 142 -3.64 -10.35 -14.91
C PRO A 142 -4.33 -11.39 -15.79
N ALA A 143 -3.65 -12.49 -16.14
CA ALA A 143 -4.24 -13.56 -16.92
C ALA A 143 -5.33 -14.35 -16.16
N GLU A 144 -5.36 -14.25 -14.84
CA GLU A 144 -6.25 -14.99 -13.93
C GLU A 144 -7.35 -14.09 -13.34
N CYS A 145 -7.61 -12.93 -13.96
CA CYS A 145 -8.54 -11.92 -13.42
C CYS A 145 -9.94 -12.42 -13.11
N ASN A 146 -10.41 -13.46 -13.81
CA ASN A 146 -11.75 -13.98 -13.61
C ASN A 146 -11.88 -14.91 -12.40
N ASP A 147 -10.77 -15.48 -11.95
CA ASP A 147 -10.69 -16.43 -10.84
C ASP A 147 -9.70 -15.96 -9.77
N CYS A 148 -9.71 -14.69 -9.48
CA CYS A 148 -8.80 -14.11 -8.51
C CYS A 148 -9.05 -14.66 -7.10
N ASN A 149 -8.11 -15.40 -6.62
CA ASN A 149 -8.10 -15.96 -5.27
C ASN A 149 -6.68 -15.93 -4.70
N GLY A 150 -6.49 -16.45 -3.51
CA GLY A 150 -5.17 -16.48 -2.88
C GLY A 150 -4.09 -17.13 -3.75
N SER A 151 -4.42 -18.17 -4.53
CA SER A 151 -3.44 -18.84 -5.40
C SER A 151 -2.99 -17.98 -6.57
N SER A 152 -3.84 -17.08 -7.05
CA SER A 152 -3.52 -16.16 -8.15
C SER A 152 -2.49 -15.11 -7.79
N ILE A 153 -2.23 -14.92 -6.51
CA ILE A 153 -1.20 -14.01 -5.99
C ILE A 153 0.09 -14.76 -5.71
N TRP A 154 -0.04 -15.99 -5.17
CA TRP A 154 1.07 -16.87 -4.79
C TRP A 154 1.61 -17.66 -5.98
N THR A 155 1.87 -17.02 -7.11
CA THR A 155 2.29 -17.72 -8.33
C THR A 155 3.81 -17.93 -8.40
N TRP A 156 4.49 -17.96 -7.26
CA TRP A 156 5.94 -18.19 -7.25
C TRP A 156 6.37 -19.49 -7.95
N LYS A 157 5.49 -20.49 -8.05
CA LYS A 157 5.71 -21.71 -8.82
C LYS A 157 5.61 -21.52 -10.31
N ASN A 158 4.78 -20.56 -10.75
CA ASN A 158 4.42 -20.32 -12.16
C ASN A 158 4.80 -18.89 -12.57
N ARG A 159 5.95 -18.40 -12.12
CA ARG A 159 6.39 -17.08 -12.52
C ARG A 159 6.39 -16.94 -14.02
N PRO A 160 5.85 -15.82 -14.49
CA PRO A 160 5.86 -15.55 -15.90
C PRO A 160 7.30 -15.57 -16.42
N PRO A 161 7.58 -16.31 -17.49
CA PRO A 161 8.84 -16.16 -18.19
C PRO A 161 8.99 -14.71 -18.69
N GLN A 162 10.21 -14.31 -19.07
CA GLN A 162 10.52 -12.96 -19.54
C GLN A 162 9.52 -12.45 -20.59
N LEU A 163 9.12 -13.29 -21.53
CA LEU A 163 8.14 -12.96 -22.58
C LEU A 163 6.79 -12.47 -22.02
N VAL A 164 6.39 -12.95 -20.84
CA VAL A 164 5.14 -12.51 -20.19
C VAL A 164 5.30 -11.12 -19.59
N TRP A 165 6.48 -10.77 -19.06
CA TRP A 165 6.78 -9.41 -18.62
C TRP A 165 6.77 -8.44 -19.80
N GLU A 166 7.34 -8.82 -20.94
CA GLU A 166 7.29 -8.04 -22.16
C GLU A 166 5.85 -7.82 -22.64
N GLU A 167 5.02 -8.87 -22.64
CA GLU A 167 3.60 -8.74 -22.96
C GLU A 167 2.89 -7.82 -21.95
N LEU A 168 3.14 -7.98 -20.64
CA LEU A 168 2.53 -7.18 -19.60
C LEU A 168 2.86 -5.68 -19.73
N THR A 169 4.09 -5.37 -20.08
CA THR A 169 4.59 -3.99 -20.13
C THR A 169 4.46 -3.35 -21.52
N THR A 170 4.16 -4.13 -22.56
CA THR A 170 3.96 -3.60 -23.91
C THR A 170 2.53 -3.12 -24.10
N GLU A 171 2.37 -1.85 -24.43
CA GLU A 171 1.09 -1.19 -24.64
C GLU A 171 0.22 -1.92 -25.68
N GLY A 172 -1.05 -2.16 -25.31
CA GLY A 172 -2.05 -2.74 -26.20
C GLY A 172 -2.01 -4.25 -26.35
N THR A 173 -1.04 -4.95 -25.78
CA THR A 173 -1.05 -6.42 -25.73
C THR A 173 -2.18 -6.93 -24.88
N ARG A 174 -2.56 -8.21 -25.06
CA ARG A 174 -3.66 -8.83 -24.31
C ARG A 174 -3.44 -8.74 -22.79
N LEU A 175 -2.26 -9.09 -22.31
CA LEU A 175 -1.96 -9.09 -20.89
C LEU A 175 -1.89 -7.67 -20.30
N ASN A 176 -1.35 -6.71 -21.06
CA ASN A 176 -1.36 -5.30 -20.68
C ASN A 176 -2.79 -4.76 -20.53
N LEU A 177 -3.67 -5.07 -21.46
CA LEU A 177 -5.08 -4.68 -21.39
C LEU A 177 -5.80 -5.31 -20.19
N GLN A 178 -5.53 -6.57 -19.89
CA GLN A 178 -6.07 -7.24 -18.69
C GLN A 178 -5.56 -6.58 -17.41
N TRP A 179 -4.26 -6.26 -17.35
CA TRP A 179 -3.68 -5.53 -16.22
C TRP A 179 -4.33 -4.15 -16.03
N LYS A 180 -4.51 -3.40 -17.10
CA LYS A 180 -5.22 -2.12 -17.06
C LYS A 180 -6.66 -2.26 -16.61
N ALA A 181 -7.36 -3.31 -17.03
CA ALA A 181 -8.70 -3.58 -16.58
C ALA A 181 -8.76 -3.81 -15.06
N GLN A 182 -7.79 -4.52 -14.48
CA GLN A 182 -7.67 -4.65 -13.03
C GLN A 182 -7.45 -3.30 -12.36
N MET A 183 -6.51 -2.49 -12.84
CA MET A 183 -6.26 -1.15 -12.29
C MET A 183 -7.53 -0.31 -12.28
N ASN A 184 -8.34 -0.41 -13.32
CA ASN A 184 -9.60 0.32 -13.44
C ASN A 184 -10.63 -0.05 -12.36
N THR A 185 -10.52 -1.19 -11.71
CA THR A 185 -11.43 -1.56 -10.60
C THR A 185 -11.15 -0.78 -9.32
N VAL A 186 -9.92 -0.30 -9.13
CA VAL A 186 -9.48 0.42 -7.93
C VAL A 186 -9.53 1.95 -8.13
N ILE A 187 -9.34 2.40 -9.36
CA ILE A 187 -9.31 3.84 -9.70
C ILE A 187 -10.53 4.63 -9.19
N PRO A 188 -11.79 4.15 -9.25
CA PRO A 188 -12.94 4.91 -8.74
C PRO A 188 -12.81 5.27 -7.26
N TYR A 189 -12.26 4.38 -6.44
CA TYR A 189 -12.06 4.60 -5.00
C TYR A 189 -10.91 5.58 -4.74
N LEU A 190 -9.81 5.45 -5.49
CA LEU A 190 -8.71 6.40 -5.42
C LEU A 190 -9.14 7.82 -5.83
N ARG A 191 -10.04 7.93 -6.81
CA ARG A 191 -10.63 9.21 -7.21
C ARG A 191 -11.47 9.82 -6.09
N GLN A 192 -12.25 9.03 -5.35
CA GLN A 192 -13.01 9.53 -4.20
C GLN A 192 -12.07 10.12 -3.13
N LEU A 193 -10.92 9.48 -2.87
CA LEU A 193 -9.92 10.00 -1.94
C LEU A 193 -9.27 11.30 -2.45
N ARG A 194 -8.93 11.35 -3.73
CA ARG A 194 -8.42 12.56 -4.37
C ARG A 194 -9.41 13.73 -4.24
N ASP A 195 -10.68 13.46 -4.54
CA ASP A 195 -11.73 14.49 -4.52
C ASP A 195 -12.03 14.96 -3.09
N ALA A 196 -11.79 14.09 -2.09
CA ALA A 196 -11.80 14.44 -0.67
C ALA A 196 -10.48 15.09 -0.20
N ARG A 197 -9.51 15.35 -1.09
CA ARG A 197 -8.19 15.94 -0.79
C ARG A 197 -7.37 15.14 0.23
N ILE A 198 -7.50 13.82 0.20
CA ILE A 198 -6.76 12.92 1.10
C ILE A 198 -5.51 12.42 0.38
N PRO A 199 -4.32 12.84 0.80
CA PRO A 199 -3.07 12.33 0.25
C PRO A 199 -2.83 10.92 0.76
N ILE A 200 -2.35 10.03 -0.11
CA ILE A 200 -2.07 8.65 0.24
C ILE A 200 -0.63 8.26 -0.10
N LEU A 201 -0.03 7.44 0.73
CA LEU A 201 1.19 6.71 0.43
C LEU A 201 0.78 5.41 -0.29
N TRP A 202 0.78 5.44 -1.61
CA TRP A 202 0.35 4.32 -2.44
C TRP A 202 1.48 3.30 -2.62
N ARG A 203 1.27 2.06 -2.23
CA ARG A 203 2.25 0.97 -2.22
C ARG A 203 1.74 -0.28 -2.95
N PRO A 204 1.41 -0.19 -4.25
CA PRO A 204 1.10 -1.37 -5.03
C PRO A 204 2.36 -2.25 -5.16
N TYR A 205 2.19 -3.54 -5.42
CA TYR A 205 3.31 -4.48 -5.62
C TYR A 205 4.34 -4.45 -4.48
N HIS A 206 3.87 -4.36 -3.24
CA HIS A 206 4.72 -4.36 -2.06
C HIS A 206 5.51 -5.67 -1.93
N GLU A 207 6.52 -5.71 -1.07
CA GLU A 207 7.36 -6.88 -0.81
C GLU A 207 8.06 -7.44 -2.06
N MET A 208 8.43 -6.58 -3.02
CA MET A 208 9.12 -6.96 -4.26
C MET A 208 10.44 -7.70 -4.02
N ASN A 209 11.03 -7.52 -2.84
CA ASN A 209 12.23 -8.23 -2.40
C ASN A 209 11.96 -9.64 -1.88
N GLY A 210 10.69 -10.03 -1.77
CA GLY A 210 10.27 -11.39 -1.42
C GLY A 210 10.39 -12.35 -2.61
N VAL A 211 9.81 -13.54 -2.43
CA VAL A 211 9.78 -14.58 -3.48
C VAL A 211 8.40 -15.21 -3.64
N TRP A 212 7.41 -14.69 -2.96
CA TRP A 212 6.09 -15.31 -2.83
C TRP A 212 5.04 -14.74 -3.77
N PHE A 213 5.11 -13.48 -4.17
CA PHE A 213 4.15 -12.89 -5.09
C PHE A 213 4.60 -13.02 -6.55
N TRP A 214 3.65 -12.99 -7.47
CA TRP A 214 3.95 -13.08 -8.90
C TRP A 214 4.81 -11.91 -9.41
N TRP A 215 4.79 -10.76 -8.75
CA TRP A 215 5.61 -9.59 -9.07
C TRP A 215 6.97 -9.55 -8.38
N CYS A 216 7.30 -10.54 -7.56
CA CYS A 216 8.61 -10.58 -6.88
C CYS A 216 9.71 -11.11 -7.81
N ALA A 217 10.97 -10.73 -7.57
CA ALA A 217 12.11 -11.28 -8.29
C ALA A 217 12.36 -12.77 -7.97
N LYS A 218 12.85 -13.57 -8.91
CA LYS A 218 13.24 -14.95 -8.64
C LYS A 218 14.52 -15.01 -7.82
N PRO A 219 14.71 -16.04 -6.95
CA PRO A 219 16.00 -16.28 -6.33
C PRO A 219 17.10 -16.44 -7.40
N GLY A 220 18.17 -15.65 -7.29
CA GLY A 220 19.29 -15.68 -8.24
C GLY A 220 19.15 -14.78 -9.48
N GLU A 221 18.02 -14.13 -9.69
CA GLU A 221 17.91 -13.08 -10.70
C GLU A 221 18.50 -11.76 -10.20
N ASN A 222 19.28 -11.10 -11.06
CA ASN A 222 19.81 -9.78 -10.75
C ASN A 222 18.66 -8.78 -10.70
N ARG A 223 18.50 -8.10 -9.57
CA ARG A 223 17.42 -7.11 -9.34
C ARG A 223 17.76 -5.70 -9.85
N SER A 224 18.86 -5.58 -10.55
CA SER A 224 19.40 -4.29 -11.02
C SER A 224 19.09 -4.01 -12.49
N GLU A 225 18.24 -4.77 -13.14
CA GLU A 225 17.78 -4.51 -14.51
C GLU A 225 16.31 -4.11 -14.55
#